data_8ed45aced75f183e0cfda6575456388c
#
_entry.id   8ed45aced75f183e0cfda6575456388c
#
_cell.length_a   1.000
_cell.length_b   1.000
_cell.length_c   1.000
_cell.angle_alpha   90.00
_cell.angle_beta   90.00
_cell.angle_gamma   90.00
#
_symmetry.space_group_name_H-M   'P 1'
#
loop_
_entity.id
_entity.type
_entity.pdbx_description
1 polymer ?
#
loop_
_entity_poly.entity_id
_entity_poly.type
_entity_poly.pdbx_seq_one_letter_code
_entity_poly.pdbx_strand_id
1 'polypeptide(L)'
;MRNRLWRCCAVAGMLVWAGVPGRAQRPDFYKTMGGAVWVVKDASRAVAGWRKVGLEEIREQGRITVDGPRRLKARFITGRMGSFAVEILEPQARDAAFDGFLQRHGDGVFALLFAAPDGGQLEQETARLGGLGVRVLHRLEVGSAHYIFFDTEPAGKYVLGLVARPPAVAGAGPAKVTHVGLVIRDAAPVSEFWRRLGFPEISLVNASPRPDGRYHGKPLLLPFVVGWQNYSHPTFEWIIPPQDPPNCYDDFLRAHGEGVQHLGVPVDNLESALERYAKLGWTPVQGGAWGDVGKPNSGQYDYMNSDELGVSLELTHAYH
;
A
#
# COMPACT_ATOMS: atom_id res chain seq x y z
N MET A 1 19.23 14.17 85.20
CA MET A 1 19.74 13.19 84.28
C MET A 1 19.11 13.44 82.93
N ARG A 2 19.91 13.72 81.87
CA ARG A 2 19.46 14.48 80.71
C ARG A 2 19.00 13.55 79.60
N ASN A 3 17.68 13.69 79.19
CA ASN A 3 17.12 13.06 78.00
C ASN A 3 17.59 13.80 76.73
N ARG A 4 18.25 13.08 75.80
CA ARG A 4 18.54 13.57 74.46
C ARG A 4 17.48 12.98 73.48
N LEU A 5 16.63 13.84 73.00
CA LEU A 5 15.72 13.59 71.89
C LEU A 5 16.49 13.61 70.56
N TRP A 6 16.45 12.51 69.85
CA TRP A 6 16.95 12.45 68.46
C TRP A 6 15.81 12.84 67.52
N ARG A 7 16.00 13.90 66.79
CA ARG A 7 15.09 14.29 65.67
C ARG A 7 15.53 13.53 64.43
N CYS A 8 14.68 12.62 63.93
CA CYS A 8 14.81 12.03 62.59
C CYS A 8 14.27 13.03 61.57
N CYS A 9 15.15 13.61 60.76
CA CYS A 9 14.73 14.32 59.52
C CYS A 9 14.40 13.29 58.44
N ALA A 10 13.11 13.12 58.15
CA ALA A 10 12.68 12.38 56.98
C ALA A 10 12.89 13.28 55.73
N VAL A 11 13.84 12.92 54.88
CA VAL A 11 14.02 13.50 53.55
C VAL A 11 13.03 12.78 52.63
N ALA A 12 11.93 13.46 52.31
CA ALA A 12 11.01 12.99 51.28
C ALA A 12 11.65 13.18 49.91
N GLY A 13 12.22 12.11 49.37
CA GLY A 13 12.69 12.08 47.98
C GLY A 13 11.47 12.11 47.04
N MET A 14 11.25 13.24 46.35
CA MET A 14 10.35 13.30 45.20
C MET A 14 10.96 12.47 44.08
N LEU A 15 10.50 11.25 43.87
CA LEU A 15 10.66 10.51 42.65
C LEU A 15 9.90 11.24 41.54
N VAL A 16 10.62 12.06 40.77
CA VAL A 16 10.10 12.57 39.49
C VAL A 16 9.98 11.36 38.57
N TRP A 17 8.78 10.87 38.42
CA TRP A 17 8.46 9.93 37.34
C TRP A 17 8.69 10.69 36.02
N ALA A 18 9.85 10.47 35.38
CA ALA A 18 10.04 10.77 33.99
C ALA A 18 9.06 9.87 33.24
N GLY A 19 7.91 10.43 32.89
CA GLY A 19 6.90 9.75 32.06
C GLY A 19 7.66 9.28 30.81
N VAL A 20 7.56 7.97 30.51
CA VAL A 20 7.93 7.43 29.21
C VAL A 20 7.24 8.33 28.17
N PRO A 21 7.97 8.97 27.24
CA PRO A 21 7.33 9.80 26.24
C PRO A 21 6.28 8.93 25.56
N GLY A 22 4.98 9.30 25.74
CA GLY A 22 3.88 8.57 25.15
C GLY A 22 4.20 8.40 23.68
N ARG A 23 4.19 7.16 23.17
CA ARG A 23 4.27 6.90 21.74
C ARG A 23 3.30 7.85 21.07
N ALA A 24 3.80 8.80 20.29
CA ALA A 24 2.96 9.73 19.57
C ALA A 24 1.98 8.88 18.73
N GLN A 25 0.70 8.98 19.10
CA GLN A 25 -0.34 8.14 18.50
C GLN A 25 -0.39 8.42 16.99
N ARG A 26 -0.45 7.36 16.20
CA ARG A 26 -0.65 7.46 14.76
C ARG A 26 -1.95 8.21 14.45
N PRO A 27 -1.95 9.21 13.54
CA PRO A 27 -3.14 9.95 13.15
C PRO A 27 -4.27 9.08 12.59
N ASP A 28 -5.50 9.51 12.80
CA ASP A 28 -6.69 8.78 12.36
C ASP A 28 -6.87 8.74 10.84
N PHE A 29 -6.31 9.67 10.10
CA PHE A 29 -6.42 9.68 8.63
C PHE A 29 -5.79 8.44 7.97
N TYR A 30 -4.92 7.70 8.67
CA TYR A 30 -4.44 6.40 8.20
C TYR A 30 -5.49 5.29 8.17
N LYS A 31 -6.68 5.52 8.70
CA LYS A 31 -7.81 4.58 8.60
C LYS A 31 -8.37 4.48 7.18
N THR A 32 -8.00 5.42 6.29
CA THR A 32 -8.45 5.40 4.89
C THR A 32 -7.26 5.61 3.97
N MET A 33 -6.95 4.59 3.18
CA MET A 33 -5.98 4.72 2.08
C MET A 33 -6.64 5.46 0.93
N GLY A 34 -6.09 6.63 0.59
CA GLY A 34 -6.67 7.52 -0.43
C GLY A 34 -6.37 7.11 -1.87
N GLY A 35 -5.38 6.25 -2.09
CA GLY A 35 -4.95 5.83 -3.41
C GLY A 35 -3.50 5.39 -3.46
N ALA A 36 -2.93 5.37 -4.67
CA ALA A 36 -1.53 5.05 -4.87
C ALA A 36 -0.94 5.84 -6.05
N VAL A 37 0.37 6.00 -6.05
CA VAL A 37 1.15 6.57 -7.17
C VAL A 37 1.89 5.45 -7.87
N TRP A 38 1.68 5.36 -9.18
CA TRP A 38 2.46 4.52 -10.08
C TRP A 38 3.58 5.34 -10.69
N VAL A 39 4.77 4.76 -10.74
CA VAL A 39 5.86 5.27 -11.57
C VAL A 39 6.01 4.35 -12.76
N VAL A 40 5.92 4.91 -13.96
CA VAL A 40 5.87 4.16 -15.22
C VAL A 40 6.77 4.79 -16.28
N LYS A 41 7.18 3.99 -17.26
CA LYS A 41 7.96 4.45 -18.43
C LYS A 41 7.08 5.07 -19.51
N ASP A 42 5.80 4.71 -19.56
CA ASP A 42 4.82 5.21 -20.54
C ASP A 42 3.46 5.41 -19.88
N ALA A 43 3.16 6.65 -19.53
CA ALA A 43 1.89 7.01 -18.89
C ALA A 43 0.69 6.83 -19.85
N SER A 44 0.88 6.97 -21.15
CA SER A 44 -0.22 6.80 -22.11
C SER A 44 -0.66 5.33 -22.20
N ARG A 45 0.32 4.41 -22.22
CA ARG A 45 0.07 2.96 -22.15
C ARG A 45 -0.61 2.57 -20.84
N ALA A 46 -0.10 3.07 -19.71
CA ALA A 46 -0.69 2.82 -18.40
C ALA A 46 -2.14 3.32 -18.32
N VAL A 47 -2.42 4.56 -18.75
CA VAL A 47 -3.79 5.10 -18.78
C VAL A 47 -4.71 4.28 -19.69
N ALA A 48 -4.23 3.80 -20.83
CA ALA A 48 -5.02 2.94 -21.72
C ALA A 48 -5.40 1.62 -21.03
N GLY A 49 -4.47 1.00 -20.30
CA GLY A 49 -4.75 -0.19 -19.48
C GLY A 49 -5.75 0.09 -18.37
N TRP A 50 -5.54 1.15 -17.60
CA TRP A 50 -6.42 1.51 -16.50
C TRP A 50 -7.84 1.87 -16.95
N ARG A 51 -8.03 2.47 -18.14
CA ARG A 51 -9.35 2.70 -18.72
C ARG A 51 -10.13 1.41 -19.00
N LYS A 52 -9.45 0.35 -19.41
CA LYS A 52 -10.07 -0.97 -19.65
C LYS A 52 -10.71 -1.55 -18.39
N VAL A 53 -10.18 -1.20 -17.21
CA VAL A 53 -10.66 -1.67 -15.91
C VAL A 53 -11.52 -0.65 -15.17
N GLY A 54 -11.93 0.41 -15.85
CA GLY A 54 -12.91 1.37 -15.31
C GLY A 54 -12.29 2.53 -14.54
N LEU A 55 -11.08 2.97 -14.88
CA LEU A 55 -10.53 4.23 -14.39
C LEU A 55 -11.34 5.41 -14.95
N GLU A 56 -11.84 6.24 -14.05
CA GLU A 56 -12.68 7.40 -14.31
C GLU A 56 -11.98 8.71 -13.96
N GLU A 57 -12.56 9.87 -14.33
CA GLU A 57 -12.08 11.22 -13.99
C GLU A 57 -10.61 11.48 -14.36
N ILE A 58 -10.15 10.95 -15.48
CA ILE A 58 -8.74 11.02 -15.89
C ILE A 58 -8.39 12.46 -16.28
N ARG A 59 -7.36 13.01 -15.62
CA ARG A 59 -6.85 14.38 -15.84
C ARG A 59 -5.33 14.38 -15.85
N GLU A 60 -4.73 14.96 -16.89
CA GLU A 60 -3.30 15.25 -16.88
C GLU A 60 -3.07 16.56 -16.14
N GLN A 61 -2.15 16.54 -15.17
CA GLN A 61 -1.81 17.68 -14.35
C GLN A 61 -0.74 18.54 -15.04
N GLY A 62 -0.76 19.81 -14.77
CA GLY A 62 0.16 20.75 -15.39
C GLY A 62 1.55 20.74 -14.75
N ARG A 63 1.91 21.88 -14.13
CA ARG A 63 3.22 22.06 -13.52
C ARG A 63 3.38 21.19 -12.26
N ILE A 64 4.51 20.51 -12.16
CA ILE A 64 4.95 19.76 -10.99
C ILE A 64 6.23 20.39 -10.48
N THR A 65 6.32 20.61 -9.16
CA THR A 65 7.56 21.00 -8.51
C THR A 65 7.98 19.93 -7.49
N VAL A 66 9.27 19.81 -7.26
CA VAL A 66 9.85 18.83 -6.35
C VAL A 66 10.88 19.50 -5.46
N ASP A 67 10.83 19.17 -4.15
CA ASP A 67 11.74 19.66 -3.13
C ASP A 67 11.90 21.21 -3.14
N GLY A 68 10.78 21.92 -3.21
CA GLY A 68 10.69 23.37 -3.33
C GLY A 68 10.43 23.85 -4.75
N PRO A 69 11.07 24.92 -5.23
CA PRO A 69 10.74 25.55 -6.53
C PRO A 69 11.29 24.80 -7.74
N ARG A 70 12.08 23.73 -7.54
CA ARG A 70 12.66 22.92 -8.62
C ARG A 70 11.54 22.27 -9.43
N ARG A 71 11.48 22.56 -10.72
CA ARG A 71 10.50 21.93 -11.61
C ARG A 71 10.89 20.49 -11.89
N LEU A 72 9.99 19.55 -11.59
CA LEU A 72 10.11 18.18 -12.06
C LEU A 72 9.59 18.10 -13.51
N LYS A 73 10.42 17.64 -14.41
CA LYS A 73 10.00 17.33 -15.77
C LYS A 73 9.43 15.91 -15.78
N ALA A 74 8.12 15.83 -15.66
CA ALA A 74 7.37 14.58 -15.64
C ALA A 74 5.95 14.83 -16.17
N ARG A 75 5.27 13.77 -16.61
CA ARG A 75 3.82 13.76 -16.77
C ARG A 75 3.22 13.20 -15.47
N PHE A 76 2.14 13.79 -15.01
CA PHE A 76 1.40 13.34 -13.85
C PHE A 76 -0.08 13.29 -14.20
N ILE A 77 -0.65 12.10 -14.17
CA ILE A 77 -2.04 11.87 -14.57
C ILE A 77 -2.77 11.31 -13.36
N THR A 78 -3.91 11.89 -13.04
CA THR A 78 -4.78 11.44 -11.96
C THR A 78 -6.04 10.80 -12.51
N GLY A 79 -6.53 9.78 -11.84
CA GLY A 79 -7.81 9.13 -12.12
C GLY A 79 -8.35 8.48 -10.86
N ARG A 80 -9.51 7.81 -10.96
CA ARG A 80 -10.18 7.21 -9.79
C ARG A 80 -10.78 5.85 -10.11
N MET A 81 -10.72 4.98 -9.11
CA MET A 81 -11.46 3.71 -9.02
C MET A 81 -12.44 3.81 -7.83
N GLY A 82 -13.59 4.47 -8.03
CA GLY A 82 -14.42 4.94 -6.94
C GLY A 82 -13.70 6.00 -6.10
N SER A 83 -13.63 5.83 -4.78
CA SER A 83 -12.88 6.74 -3.90
C SER A 83 -11.35 6.53 -3.92
N PHE A 84 -10.85 5.42 -4.49
CA PHE A 84 -9.42 5.14 -4.58
C PHE A 84 -8.78 5.90 -5.75
N ALA A 85 -7.79 6.75 -5.47
CA ALA A 85 -7.07 7.49 -6.50
C ALA A 85 -5.98 6.62 -7.15
N VAL A 86 -5.93 6.64 -8.47
CA VAL A 86 -4.84 6.10 -9.28
C VAL A 86 -4.09 7.27 -9.87
N GLU A 87 -2.85 7.46 -9.45
CA GLU A 87 -2.02 8.57 -9.86
C GLU A 87 -0.78 8.02 -10.60
N ILE A 88 -0.57 8.47 -11.83
CA ILE A 88 0.44 7.91 -12.73
C ILE A 88 1.48 8.99 -13.01
N LEU A 89 2.73 8.72 -12.66
CA LEU A 89 3.88 9.58 -12.88
C LEU A 89 4.83 8.94 -13.90
N GLU A 90 5.10 9.64 -14.99
CA GLU A 90 6.12 9.30 -15.99
C GLU A 90 7.26 10.30 -15.89
N PRO A 91 8.43 9.94 -15.36
CA PRO A 91 9.60 10.81 -15.35
C PRO A 91 10.07 11.11 -16.78
N GLN A 92 10.26 12.39 -17.10
CA GLN A 92 10.80 12.84 -18.41
C GLN A 92 12.22 13.44 -18.28
N ALA A 93 12.75 13.45 -17.05
CA ALA A 93 14.13 13.82 -16.74
C ALA A 93 14.61 12.96 -15.58
N ARG A 94 15.92 12.84 -15.43
CA ARG A 94 16.51 12.04 -14.37
C ARG A 94 16.11 12.53 -12.99
N ASP A 95 15.65 11.58 -12.18
CA ASP A 95 15.37 11.73 -10.76
C ASP A 95 15.75 10.44 -10.03
N ALA A 96 16.61 10.54 -9.03
CA ALA A 96 17.23 9.37 -8.39
C ALA A 96 16.21 8.40 -7.75
N ALA A 97 15.11 8.93 -7.20
CA ALA A 97 14.10 8.09 -6.57
C ALA A 97 13.26 7.34 -7.61
N PHE A 98 12.75 8.05 -8.62
CA PHE A 98 11.90 7.44 -9.65
C PHE A 98 12.70 6.54 -10.60
N ASP A 99 13.90 6.97 -11.02
CA ASP A 99 14.80 6.14 -11.84
C ASP A 99 15.24 4.89 -11.08
N GLY A 100 15.59 5.03 -9.79
CA GLY A 100 15.94 3.92 -8.94
C GLY A 100 14.80 2.93 -8.73
N PHE A 101 13.56 3.41 -8.59
CA PHE A 101 12.38 2.56 -8.53
C PHE A 101 12.18 1.78 -9.84
N LEU A 102 12.16 2.48 -10.98
CA LEU A 102 11.99 1.85 -12.29
C LEU A 102 13.08 0.81 -12.61
N GLN A 103 14.30 1.03 -12.13
CA GLN A 103 15.40 0.09 -12.31
C GLN A 103 15.23 -1.18 -11.46
N ARG A 104 14.72 -1.05 -10.23
CA ARG A 104 14.54 -2.20 -9.32
C ARG A 104 13.27 -2.99 -9.59
N HIS A 105 12.17 -2.29 -9.88
CA HIS A 105 10.82 -2.85 -9.90
C HIS A 105 10.14 -2.82 -11.27
N GLY A 106 10.68 -2.05 -12.23
CA GLY A 106 9.96 -1.76 -13.47
C GLY A 106 8.79 -0.80 -13.24
N ASP A 107 7.83 -0.79 -14.16
CA ASP A 107 6.57 -0.05 -13.99
C ASP A 107 5.77 -0.66 -12.83
N GLY A 108 5.29 0.17 -11.89
CA GLY A 108 4.60 -0.36 -10.72
C GLY A 108 4.15 0.69 -9.71
N VAL A 109 3.58 0.21 -8.62
CA VAL A 109 3.14 1.04 -7.48
C VAL A 109 4.35 1.54 -6.71
N PHE A 110 4.65 2.82 -6.85
CA PHE A 110 5.73 3.50 -6.14
C PHE A 110 5.35 3.82 -4.70
N ALA A 111 4.18 4.42 -4.48
CA ALA A 111 3.75 4.85 -3.15
C ALA A 111 2.28 4.56 -2.88
N LEU A 112 1.97 4.21 -1.63
CA LEU A 112 0.60 4.14 -1.11
C LEU A 112 0.26 5.45 -0.41
N LEU A 113 -0.87 6.06 -0.76
CA LEU A 113 -1.24 7.42 -0.36
C LEU A 113 -2.27 7.44 0.76
N PHE A 114 -2.00 8.26 1.78
CA PHE A 114 -2.96 8.63 2.81
C PHE A 114 -3.21 10.14 2.78
N ALA A 115 -4.49 10.53 2.83
CA ALA A 115 -4.87 11.93 2.75
C ALA A 115 -4.83 12.58 4.13
N ALA A 116 -3.87 13.46 4.36
CA ALA A 116 -3.90 14.36 5.50
C ALA A 116 -5.03 15.40 5.30
N PRO A 117 -5.78 15.76 6.35
CA PRO A 117 -6.90 16.71 6.24
C PRO A 117 -6.48 18.08 5.70
N ASP A 118 -5.28 18.52 6.05
CA ASP A 118 -4.71 19.81 5.64
C ASP A 118 -3.16 19.78 5.67
N GLY A 119 -2.54 20.86 5.23
CA GLY A 119 -1.09 21.02 5.22
C GLY A 119 -0.46 21.04 6.62
N GLY A 120 -1.17 21.51 7.63
CA GLY A 120 -0.67 21.52 9.03
C GLY A 120 -0.53 20.10 9.57
N GLN A 121 -1.53 19.26 9.39
CA GLN A 121 -1.48 17.84 9.78
C GLN A 121 -0.47 17.04 8.95
N LEU A 122 -0.30 17.38 7.66
CA LEU A 122 0.74 16.82 6.81
C LEU A 122 2.15 17.07 7.40
N GLU A 123 2.45 18.32 7.78
CA GLU A 123 3.75 18.66 8.37
C GLU A 123 3.92 18.13 9.80
N GLN A 124 2.86 18.08 10.59
CA GLN A 124 2.90 17.48 11.93
C GLN A 124 3.26 16.00 11.86
N GLU A 125 2.65 15.25 10.94
CA GLU A 125 2.97 13.84 10.75
C GLU A 125 4.38 13.65 10.17
N THR A 126 4.81 14.54 9.28
CA THR A 126 6.19 14.56 8.77
C THR A 126 7.19 14.73 9.90
N ALA A 127 6.94 15.64 10.83
CA ALA A 127 7.80 15.84 12.00
C ALA A 127 7.79 14.60 12.92
N ARG A 128 6.60 13.97 13.15
CA ARG A 128 6.49 12.75 13.95
C ARG A 128 7.31 11.60 13.35
N LEU A 129 7.15 11.34 12.06
CA LEU A 129 7.90 10.28 11.35
C LEU A 129 9.40 10.59 11.33
N GLY A 130 9.78 11.85 11.13
CA GLY A 130 11.17 12.30 11.22
C GLY A 130 11.79 12.05 12.59
N GLY A 131 11.03 12.31 13.69
CA GLY A 131 11.44 11.99 15.06
C GLY A 131 11.62 10.48 15.31
N LEU A 132 11.00 9.62 14.51
CA LEU A 132 11.16 8.17 14.52
C LEU A 132 12.24 7.66 13.54
N GLY A 133 13.00 8.59 12.91
CA GLY A 133 14.10 8.27 12.01
C GLY A 133 13.72 8.01 10.56
N VAL A 134 12.47 8.30 10.16
CA VAL A 134 12.03 8.17 8.77
C VAL A 134 12.37 9.45 8.00
N ARG A 135 13.13 9.34 6.92
CA ARG A 135 13.51 10.47 6.08
C ARG A 135 12.42 10.79 5.05
N VAL A 136 12.31 12.06 4.69
CA VAL A 136 11.56 12.47 3.51
C VAL A 136 12.39 12.12 2.27
N LEU A 137 11.76 11.41 1.34
CA LEU A 137 12.34 11.05 0.05
C LEU A 137 12.13 12.17 -0.96
N HIS A 138 10.87 12.66 -1.09
CA HIS A 138 10.49 13.78 -1.95
C HIS A 138 9.30 14.54 -1.40
N ARG A 139 9.25 15.83 -1.71
CA ARG A 139 8.08 16.70 -1.59
C ARG A 139 7.66 17.12 -2.99
N LEU A 140 6.42 16.85 -3.39
CA LEU A 140 5.90 17.29 -4.67
C LEU A 140 4.72 18.24 -4.47
N GLU A 141 4.65 19.22 -5.37
CA GLU A 141 3.47 20.06 -5.55
C GLU A 141 2.91 19.81 -6.94
N VAL A 142 1.64 19.42 -7.00
CA VAL A 142 0.91 19.12 -8.22
C VAL A 142 -0.41 19.91 -8.20
N GLY A 143 -0.44 21.02 -8.93
CA GLY A 143 -1.55 21.96 -8.81
C GLY A 143 -1.64 22.54 -7.39
N SER A 144 -2.76 22.29 -6.69
CA SER A 144 -2.97 22.68 -5.30
C SER A 144 -2.75 21.54 -4.30
N ALA A 145 -2.29 20.37 -4.76
CA ALA A 145 -2.01 19.24 -3.92
C ALA A 145 -0.54 19.20 -3.50
N HIS A 146 -0.30 18.92 -2.22
CA HIS A 146 1.03 18.79 -1.63
C HIS A 146 1.24 17.33 -1.23
N TYR A 147 2.30 16.70 -1.77
CA TYR A 147 2.68 15.32 -1.50
C TYR A 147 3.99 15.27 -0.73
N ILE A 148 4.06 14.36 0.21
CA ILE A 148 5.33 13.99 0.87
C ILE A 148 5.48 12.48 0.77
N PHE A 149 6.60 12.05 0.19
CA PHE A 149 6.99 10.64 0.11
C PHE A 149 8.11 10.37 1.11
N PHE A 150 7.99 9.27 1.85
CA PHE A 150 8.93 8.89 2.88
C PHE A 150 9.77 7.68 2.44
N ASP A 151 11.04 7.68 2.83
CA ASP A 151 12.00 6.60 2.54
C ASP A 151 11.73 5.37 3.42
N THR A 152 10.59 4.73 3.17
CA THR A 152 10.13 3.56 3.93
C THR A 152 10.27 2.25 3.16
N GLU A 153 10.46 2.27 1.83
CA GLU A 153 10.53 1.09 0.98
C GLU A 153 11.60 0.07 1.44
N PRO A 154 12.83 0.45 1.80
CA PRO A 154 13.86 -0.53 2.14
C PRO A 154 13.47 -1.44 3.30
N ALA A 155 12.79 -0.90 4.31
CA ALA A 155 12.38 -1.64 5.51
C ALA A 155 10.90 -2.03 5.49
N GLY A 156 10.03 -1.15 4.98
CA GLY A 156 8.57 -1.29 4.99
C GLY A 156 7.97 -1.85 3.71
N LYS A 157 8.80 -2.02 2.65
CA LYS A 157 8.47 -2.64 1.36
C LYS A 157 7.50 -1.85 0.47
N TYR A 158 7.17 -0.63 0.84
CA TYR A 158 6.52 0.38 -0.01
C TYR A 158 6.89 1.78 0.46
N VAL A 159 6.80 2.75 -0.42
CA VAL A 159 6.95 4.17 -0.07
C VAL A 159 5.65 4.64 0.57
N LEU A 160 5.71 5.10 1.82
CA LEU A 160 4.59 5.77 2.46
C LEU A 160 4.46 7.17 1.86
N GLY A 161 3.30 7.46 1.28
CA GLY A 161 2.97 8.77 0.75
C GLY A 161 1.87 9.46 1.57
N LEU A 162 2.06 10.73 1.86
CA LEU A 162 1.01 11.60 2.40
C LEU A 162 0.64 12.65 1.36
N VAL A 163 -0.64 12.99 1.30
CA VAL A 163 -1.13 14.04 0.42
C VAL A 163 -2.11 14.96 1.16
N ALA A 164 -1.86 16.27 1.10
CA ALA A 164 -2.86 17.29 1.43
C ALA A 164 -3.37 17.87 0.12
N ARG A 165 -4.66 17.74 -0.12
CA ARG A 165 -5.35 18.27 -1.31
C ARG A 165 -6.71 18.80 -0.92
N PRO A 166 -7.28 19.74 -1.69
CA PRO A 166 -8.67 20.13 -1.49
C PRO A 166 -9.58 18.89 -1.43
N PRO A 167 -10.64 18.92 -0.61
CA PRO A 167 -11.58 17.81 -0.52
C PRO A 167 -12.02 17.36 -1.92
N ALA A 168 -12.06 16.05 -2.15
CA ALA A 168 -12.62 15.51 -3.39
C ALA A 168 -14.07 15.99 -3.52
N VAL A 169 -14.49 16.29 -4.75
CA VAL A 169 -15.88 16.61 -5.04
C VAL A 169 -16.78 15.51 -4.48
N ALA A 170 -17.77 15.90 -3.69
CA ALA A 170 -18.75 14.96 -3.12
C ALA A 170 -19.39 14.15 -4.24
N GLY A 171 -19.40 12.82 -4.14
CA GLY A 171 -20.00 11.94 -5.15
C GLY A 171 -19.11 10.78 -5.63
N ALA A 172 -17.85 10.71 -5.21
CA ALA A 172 -17.06 9.50 -5.43
C ALA A 172 -17.73 8.34 -4.69
N GLY A 173 -18.16 7.31 -5.42
CA GLY A 173 -18.67 6.07 -4.84
C GLY A 173 -17.64 5.38 -3.94
N PRO A 174 -17.99 4.24 -3.32
CA PRO A 174 -17.06 3.46 -2.50
C PRO A 174 -15.80 3.09 -3.30
N ALA A 175 -14.70 2.85 -2.61
CA ALA A 175 -13.48 2.37 -3.25
C ALA A 175 -13.76 1.04 -3.97
N LYS A 176 -13.36 0.96 -5.24
CA LYS A 176 -13.43 -0.29 -6.04
C LYS A 176 -12.20 -1.19 -5.77
N VAL A 177 -11.45 -0.92 -4.71
CA VAL A 177 -10.29 -1.67 -4.23
C VAL A 177 -10.54 -2.02 -2.78
N THR A 178 -10.43 -3.30 -2.42
CA THR A 178 -10.70 -3.80 -1.07
C THR A 178 -9.43 -3.99 -0.25
N HIS A 179 -8.35 -4.38 -0.90
CA HIS A 179 -7.04 -4.56 -0.27
C HIS A 179 -5.90 -4.29 -1.26
N VAL A 180 -4.73 -4.06 -0.70
CA VAL A 180 -3.46 -3.96 -1.42
C VAL A 180 -2.60 -5.12 -0.99
N GLY A 181 -2.23 -5.97 -1.92
CA GLY A 181 -1.41 -7.14 -1.67
C GLY A 181 0.07 -6.85 -1.92
N LEU A 182 0.89 -7.14 -0.90
CA LEU A 182 2.34 -7.00 -0.96
C LEU A 182 2.99 -8.38 -0.84
N VAL A 183 3.94 -8.64 -1.71
CA VAL A 183 4.74 -9.88 -1.65
C VAL A 183 6.09 -9.58 -1.04
N ILE A 184 6.45 -10.33 0.00
CA ILE A 184 7.66 -10.12 0.80
C ILE A 184 8.32 -11.48 1.12
N ARG A 185 9.61 -11.43 1.50
CA ARG A 185 10.37 -12.64 1.90
C ARG A 185 10.26 -12.97 3.37
N ASP A 186 10.18 -11.94 4.22
CA ASP A 186 10.14 -12.09 5.68
C ASP A 186 9.26 -11.01 6.30
N ALA A 187 8.22 -11.44 7.00
CA ALA A 187 7.27 -10.56 7.64
C ALA A 187 7.79 -9.96 8.96
N ALA A 188 8.71 -10.62 9.66
CA ALA A 188 9.12 -10.20 11.00
C ALA A 188 9.80 -8.82 11.00
N PRO A 189 10.84 -8.54 10.19
CA PRO A 189 11.47 -7.22 10.13
C PRO A 189 10.51 -6.14 9.59
N VAL A 190 9.63 -6.48 8.65
CA VAL A 190 8.64 -5.56 8.08
C VAL A 190 7.60 -5.17 9.15
N SER A 191 7.07 -6.14 9.88
CA SER A 191 6.11 -5.93 10.98
C SER A 191 6.71 -5.06 12.07
N GLU A 192 7.98 -5.33 12.48
CA GLU A 192 8.68 -4.54 13.49
C GLU A 192 8.92 -3.10 13.03
N PHE A 193 9.28 -2.90 11.77
CA PHE A 193 9.45 -1.56 11.20
C PHE A 193 8.14 -0.76 11.32
N TRP A 194 7.02 -1.30 10.83
CA TRP A 194 5.72 -0.61 10.88
C TRP A 194 5.22 -0.42 12.32
N ARG A 195 5.44 -1.40 13.20
CA ARG A 195 5.10 -1.30 14.61
C ARG A 195 5.82 -0.14 15.31
N ARG A 196 7.11 0.09 15.01
CA ARG A 196 7.86 1.24 15.53
C ARG A 196 7.25 2.57 15.11
N LEU A 197 6.64 2.64 13.94
CA LEU A 197 5.97 3.84 13.45
C LEU A 197 4.53 4.01 13.98
N GLY A 198 4.06 3.06 14.83
CA GLY A 198 2.75 3.10 15.46
C GLY A 198 1.64 2.40 14.68
N PHE A 199 2.00 1.60 13.66
CA PHE A 199 1.05 0.74 12.95
C PHE A 199 0.88 -0.60 13.68
N PRO A 200 -0.25 -1.32 13.50
CA PRO A 200 -0.44 -2.65 14.06
C PRO A 200 0.60 -3.64 13.53
N GLU A 201 0.79 -4.73 14.25
CA GLU A 201 1.57 -5.88 13.77
C GLU A 201 0.85 -6.58 12.61
N ILE A 202 1.63 -7.26 11.77
CA ILE A 202 1.11 -8.13 10.72
C ILE A 202 0.61 -9.42 11.39
N SER A 203 -0.68 -9.69 11.27
CA SER A 203 -1.28 -10.92 11.79
C SER A 203 -1.12 -12.04 10.77
N LEU A 204 -0.25 -13.01 11.06
CA LEU A 204 0.11 -14.08 10.12
C LEU A 204 -0.79 -15.30 10.26
N VAL A 205 -1.16 -15.90 9.13
CA VAL A 205 -1.90 -17.16 9.01
C VAL A 205 -1.23 -18.05 7.98
N ASN A 206 -1.09 -19.34 8.30
CA ASN A 206 -0.66 -20.32 7.31
C ASN A 206 -1.87 -20.71 6.43
N ALA A 207 -1.80 -20.34 5.16
CA ALA A 207 -2.80 -20.76 4.19
C ALA A 207 -2.56 -22.22 3.81
N SER A 208 -3.58 -23.06 4.03
CA SER A 208 -3.52 -24.47 3.65
C SER A 208 -3.63 -24.62 2.13
N PRO A 209 -2.88 -25.56 1.51
CA PRO A 209 -3.07 -25.90 0.12
C PRO A 209 -4.51 -26.34 -0.16
N ARG A 210 -5.05 -25.91 -1.29
CA ARG A 210 -6.43 -26.19 -1.69
C ARG A 210 -6.49 -26.92 -3.04
N PRO A 211 -7.39 -27.91 -3.20
CA PRO A 211 -7.50 -28.66 -4.44
C PRO A 211 -8.05 -27.85 -5.62
N ASP A 212 -8.70 -26.72 -5.36
CA ASP A 212 -9.22 -25.76 -6.34
C ASP A 212 -8.17 -24.72 -6.79
N GLY A 213 -6.97 -24.74 -6.20
CA GLY A 213 -5.86 -23.90 -6.60
C GLY A 213 -5.39 -24.20 -8.02
N ARG A 214 -5.06 -23.15 -8.77
CA ARG A 214 -4.50 -23.27 -10.14
C ARG A 214 -3.47 -22.19 -10.41
N TYR A 215 -2.52 -22.54 -11.27
CA TYR A 215 -1.47 -21.63 -11.76
C TYR A 215 -1.25 -21.91 -13.25
N HIS A 216 -1.41 -20.91 -14.10
CA HIS A 216 -1.43 -21.04 -15.57
C HIS A 216 -2.33 -22.18 -16.05
N GLY A 217 -3.53 -22.30 -15.47
CA GLY A 217 -4.52 -23.32 -15.81
C GLY A 217 -4.20 -24.75 -15.31
N LYS A 218 -3.07 -24.97 -14.64
CA LYS A 218 -2.69 -26.26 -14.05
C LYS A 218 -3.02 -26.30 -12.56
N PRO A 219 -3.38 -27.46 -12.01
CA PRO A 219 -3.60 -27.62 -10.57
C PRO A 219 -2.38 -27.15 -9.76
N LEU A 220 -2.66 -26.43 -8.67
CA LEU A 220 -1.65 -25.90 -7.77
C LEU A 220 -2.05 -26.18 -6.31
N LEU A 221 -1.21 -26.90 -5.58
CA LEU A 221 -1.31 -27.04 -4.13
C LEU A 221 -0.24 -26.15 -3.49
N LEU A 222 -0.61 -24.90 -3.17
CA LEU A 222 0.32 -23.89 -2.68
C LEU A 222 0.15 -23.68 -1.17
N PRO A 223 1.09 -24.13 -0.32
CA PRO A 223 1.19 -23.67 1.05
C PRO A 223 1.90 -22.31 1.06
N PHE A 224 1.29 -21.28 1.64
CA PHE A 224 1.94 -19.99 1.79
C PHE A 224 1.52 -19.33 3.11
N VAL A 225 2.25 -18.31 3.51
CA VAL A 225 1.87 -17.51 4.67
C VAL A 225 1.23 -16.23 4.18
N VAL A 226 0.05 -15.93 4.68
CA VAL A 226 -0.65 -14.66 4.46
C VAL A 226 -0.73 -13.86 5.75
N GLY A 227 -0.49 -12.57 5.66
CA GLY A 227 -0.57 -11.65 6.78
C GLY A 227 -1.57 -10.54 6.52
N TRP A 228 -2.28 -10.10 7.56
CA TRP A 228 -3.22 -9.01 7.48
C TRP A 228 -2.85 -7.87 8.43
N GLN A 229 -2.96 -6.64 7.93
CA GLN A 229 -2.89 -5.43 8.74
C GLN A 229 -4.16 -4.61 8.55
N ASN A 230 -5.13 -4.81 9.44
CA ASN A 230 -6.49 -4.27 9.35
C ASN A 230 -6.61 -2.91 10.07
N TYR A 231 -5.94 -1.88 9.59
CA TYR A 231 -6.02 -0.54 10.17
C TYR A 231 -6.52 0.53 9.20
N SER A 232 -6.57 0.21 7.93
CA SER A 232 -7.05 1.08 6.86
C SER A 232 -8.04 0.35 5.95
N HIS A 233 -8.75 1.12 5.12
CA HIS A 233 -9.51 0.61 4.00
C HIS A 233 -9.11 1.40 2.74
N PRO A 234 -8.66 0.76 1.66
CA PRO A 234 -8.29 -0.67 1.52
C PRO A 234 -7.34 -1.19 2.60
N THR A 235 -7.47 -2.48 2.95
CA THR A 235 -6.59 -3.13 3.93
C THR A 235 -5.30 -3.62 3.30
N PHE A 236 -4.34 -4.07 4.12
CA PHE A 236 -3.08 -4.63 3.64
C PHE A 236 -3.12 -6.14 3.75
N GLU A 237 -2.76 -6.80 2.66
CA GLU A 237 -2.46 -8.22 2.60
C GLU A 237 -0.96 -8.41 2.35
N TRP A 238 -0.31 -9.23 3.18
CA TRP A 238 1.10 -9.54 3.08
C TRP A 238 1.27 -11.01 2.73
N ILE A 239 1.96 -11.31 1.63
CA ILE A 239 2.13 -12.67 1.15
C ILE A 239 3.60 -13.06 1.23
N ILE A 240 3.87 -14.18 1.90
CA ILE A 240 5.18 -14.81 1.99
C ILE A 240 5.08 -16.15 1.25
N PRO A 241 5.42 -16.18 -0.05
CA PRO A 241 5.30 -17.39 -0.84
C PRO A 241 6.47 -18.34 -0.61
N PRO A 242 6.27 -19.66 -0.79
CA PRO A 242 7.37 -20.59 -1.00
C PRO A 242 7.97 -20.40 -2.40
N GLN A 243 9.19 -20.88 -2.61
CA GLN A 243 9.82 -20.92 -3.93
C GLN A 243 9.30 -22.07 -4.78
N ASP A 244 8.77 -23.12 -4.15
CA ASP A 244 8.22 -24.31 -4.78
C ASP A 244 6.93 -24.73 -4.07
N PRO A 245 5.86 -25.05 -4.80
CA PRO A 245 5.74 -25.09 -6.27
C PRO A 245 5.72 -23.70 -6.91
N PRO A 246 6.02 -23.58 -8.24
CA PRO A 246 5.96 -22.32 -8.99
C PRO A 246 4.62 -21.63 -8.82
N ASN A 247 4.65 -20.31 -8.59
CA ASN A 247 3.46 -19.50 -8.30
C ASN A 247 3.68 -18.02 -8.69
N CYS A 248 2.60 -17.27 -8.87
CA CYS A 248 2.66 -15.89 -9.33
C CYS A 248 3.34 -14.92 -8.34
N TYR A 249 3.35 -15.26 -7.06
CA TYR A 249 3.99 -14.42 -6.05
C TYR A 249 5.51 -14.54 -6.12
N ASP A 250 6.04 -15.76 -6.30
CA ASP A 250 7.48 -15.98 -6.48
C ASP A 250 7.97 -15.43 -7.83
N ASP A 251 7.15 -15.53 -8.88
CA ASP A 251 7.44 -14.85 -10.16
C ASP A 251 7.58 -13.35 -9.98
N PHE A 252 6.66 -12.73 -9.22
CA PHE A 252 6.74 -11.29 -8.90
C PHE A 252 8.03 -10.96 -8.14
N LEU A 253 8.35 -11.73 -7.10
CA LEU A 253 9.59 -11.52 -6.32
C LEU A 253 10.86 -11.60 -7.16
N ARG A 254 10.87 -12.49 -8.15
CA ARG A 254 12.02 -12.65 -9.06
C ARG A 254 12.12 -11.51 -10.06
N ALA A 255 10.99 -11.04 -10.58
CA ALA A 255 10.95 -10.02 -11.62
C ALA A 255 11.03 -8.59 -11.06
N HIS A 256 10.43 -8.33 -9.91
CA HIS A 256 10.17 -6.99 -9.38
C HIS A 256 10.72 -6.76 -7.96
N GLY A 257 11.20 -7.82 -7.28
CA GLY A 257 11.57 -7.73 -5.87
C GLY A 257 10.37 -7.67 -4.93
N GLU A 258 10.58 -7.23 -3.69
CA GLU A 258 9.52 -7.11 -2.68
C GLU A 258 8.73 -5.81 -2.89
N GLY A 259 7.40 -5.86 -2.72
CA GLY A 259 6.56 -4.67 -2.89
C GLY A 259 5.11 -5.00 -3.22
N VAL A 260 4.38 -4.01 -3.72
CA VAL A 260 2.96 -4.14 -4.09
C VAL A 260 2.82 -4.96 -5.36
N GLN A 261 2.19 -6.13 -5.24
CA GLN A 261 1.98 -7.08 -6.34
C GLN A 261 0.58 -6.99 -6.93
N HIS A 262 -0.46 -6.76 -6.08
CA HIS A 262 -1.84 -6.74 -6.57
C HIS A 262 -2.73 -5.75 -5.85
N LEU A 263 -3.85 -5.45 -6.50
CA LEU A 263 -5.00 -4.78 -5.91
C LEU A 263 -6.19 -5.74 -5.93
N GLY A 264 -6.83 -5.94 -4.78
CA GLY A 264 -8.06 -6.73 -4.69
C GLY A 264 -9.25 -5.93 -5.22
N VAL A 265 -9.92 -6.47 -6.22
CA VAL A 265 -11.07 -5.86 -6.90
C VAL A 265 -12.28 -6.77 -6.74
N PRO A 266 -13.29 -6.38 -5.97
CA PRO A 266 -14.49 -7.20 -5.79
C PRO A 266 -15.30 -7.27 -7.07
N VAL A 267 -15.84 -8.45 -7.37
CA VAL A 267 -16.74 -8.69 -8.51
C VAL A 267 -18.00 -9.45 -8.06
N ASP A 268 -19.12 -9.14 -8.67
CA ASP A 268 -20.39 -9.79 -8.34
C ASP A 268 -20.42 -11.27 -8.76
N ASN A 269 -19.71 -11.59 -9.85
CA ASN A 269 -19.58 -12.95 -10.37
C ASN A 269 -18.20 -13.11 -11.02
N LEU A 270 -17.42 -14.08 -10.54
CA LEU A 270 -16.04 -14.28 -10.99
C LEU A 270 -15.97 -14.76 -12.45
N GLU A 271 -16.83 -15.70 -12.84
CA GLU A 271 -16.83 -16.26 -14.20
C GLU A 271 -17.14 -15.17 -15.25
N SER A 272 -18.19 -14.38 -15.03
CA SER A 272 -18.54 -13.25 -15.91
C SER A 272 -17.42 -12.19 -15.96
N ALA A 273 -16.73 -11.97 -14.84
CA ALA A 273 -15.59 -11.06 -14.79
C ALA A 273 -14.41 -11.62 -15.63
N LEU A 274 -14.07 -12.88 -15.47
CA LEU A 274 -13.01 -13.55 -16.25
C LEU A 274 -13.31 -13.49 -17.76
N GLU A 275 -14.54 -13.77 -18.18
CA GLU A 275 -14.94 -13.63 -19.59
C GLU A 275 -14.78 -12.20 -20.12
N ARG A 276 -15.13 -11.19 -19.30
CA ARG A 276 -14.95 -9.78 -19.65
C ARG A 276 -13.47 -9.44 -19.84
N TYR A 277 -12.61 -9.88 -18.93
CA TYR A 277 -11.18 -9.62 -19.02
C TYR A 277 -10.52 -10.41 -20.15
N ALA A 278 -10.98 -11.62 -20.44
CA ALA A 278 -10.52 -12.39 -21.60
C ALA A 278 -10.77 -11.65 -22.94
N LYS A 279 -11.90 -10.94 -23.08
CA LYS A 279 -12.17 -10.09 -24.25
C LYS A 279 -11.22 -8.89 -24.38
N LEU A 280 -10.53 -8.50 -23.29
CA LEU A 280 -9.48 -7.49 -23.28
C LEU A 280 -8.09 -8.09 -23.60
N GLY A 281 -8.02 -9.40 -23.83
CA GLY A 281 -6.79 -10.12 -24.07
C GLY A 281 -6.03 -10.51 -22.80
N TRP A 282 -6.65 -10.42 -21.62
CA TRP A 282 -6.05 -10.78 -20.35
C TRP A 282 -6.43 -12.21 -19.96
N THR A 283 -5.48 -12.92 -19.37
CA THR A 283 -5.70 -14.31 -18.91
C THR A 283 -5.44 -14.44 -17.43
N PRO A 284 -6.20 -15.30 -16.71
CA PRO A 284 -5.92 -15.58 -15.31
C PRO A 284 -4.58 -16.31 -15.18
N VAL A 285 -3.78 -15.86 -14.23
CA VAL A 285 -2.44 -16.41 -13.95
C VAL A 285 -2.51 -17.43 -12.84
N GLN A 286 -3.17 -17.07 -11.74
CA GLN A 286 -3.35 -17.91 -10.58
C GLN A 286 -4.71 -17.66 -9.98
N GLY A 287 -5.33 -18.70 -9.42
CA GLY A 287 -6.61 -18.57 -8.76
C GLY A 287 -6.88 -19.70 -7.80
N GLY A 288 -7.95 -19.57 -7.04
CA GLY A 288 -8.37 -20.53 -6.04
C GLY A 288 -9.56 -20.03 -5.25
N ALA A 289 -9.71 -20.56 -4.04
CA ALA A 289 -10.79 -20.17 -3.15
C ALA A 289 -10.32 -20.07 -1.70
N TRP A 290 -11.11 -19.46 -0.86
CA TRP A 290 -10.97 -19.50 0.60
C TRP A 290 -12.27 -19.98 1.25
N GLY A 291 -12.20 -20.51 2.46
CA GLY A 291 -13.36 -21.07 3.18
C GLY A 291 -14.04 -22.21 2.44
N ASP A 292 -15.28 -22.49 2.80
CA ASP A 292 -16.13 -23.49 2.16
C ASP A 292 -16.96 -22.82 1.06
N VAL A 293 -16.53 -22.97 -0.19
CA VAL A 293 -17.12 -22.30 -1.36
C VAL A 293 -18.66 -22.38 -1.37
N GLY A 294 -19.30 -21.24 -1.52
CA GLY A 294 -20.77 -21.10 -1.47
C GLY A 294 -21.36 -20.98 -0.05
N LYS A 295 -20.51 -20.94 1.00
CA LYS A 295 -20.95 -20.65 2.38
C LYS A 295 -20.55 -19.22 2.77
N PRO A 296 -21.23 -18.61 3.76
CA PRO A 296 -20.80 -17.32 4.30
C PRO A 296 -19.33 -17.32 4.73
N ASN A 297 -18.63 -16.21 4.53
CA ASN A 297 -17.20 -16.04 4.79
C ASN A 297 -16.26 -16.90 3.91
N SER A 298 -16.75 -17.33 2.75
CA SER A 298 -15.93 -17.96 1.73
C SER A 298 -15.93 -17.16 0.44
N GLY A 299 -15.09 -17.54 -0.51
CA GLY A 299 -15.07 -16.91 -1.82
C GLY A 299 -14.09 -17.55 -2.78
N GLN A 300 -13.99 -16.97 -3.95
CA GLN A 300 -13.09 -17.35 -5.02
C GLN A 300 -12.32 -16.14 -5.51
N TYR A 301 -11.12 -16.38 -6.04
CA TYR A 301 -10.27 -15.33 -6.59
C TYR A 301 -9.51 -15.78 -7.83
N ASP A 302 -9.15 -14.82 -8.68
CA ASP A 302 -8.23 -14.97 -9.79
C ASP A 302 -7.37 -13.74 -9.99
N TYR A 303 -6.08 -13.94 -10.16
CA TYR A 303 -5.12 -12.90 -10.53
C TYR A 303 -5.07 -12.72 -12.03
N MET A 304 -5.30 -11.48 -12.46
CA MET A 304 -5.21 -11.04 -13.83
C MET A 304 -3.98 -10.15 -13.99
N ASN A 305 -2.99 -10.60 -14.75
CA ASN A 305 -1.82 -9.79 -15.03
C ASN A 305 -2.01 -8.94 -16.29
N SER A 306 -1.48 -7.73 -16.23
CA SER A 306 -1.39 -6.84 -17.35
C SER A 306 -0.14 -5.97 -17.23
N ASP A 307 0.75 -6.05 -18.20
CA ASP A 307 1.92 -5.17 -18.28
C ASP A 307 1.57 -3.68 -18.42
N GLU A 308 0.30 -3.38 -18.78
CA GLU A 308 -0.17 -2.00 -18.92
C GLU A 308 -0.45 -1.35 -17.56
N LEU A 309 -0.78 -2.15 -16.53
CA LEU A 309 -1.15 -1.63 -15.21
C LEU A 309 0.03 -1.48 -14.26
N GLY A 310 1.13 -2.22 -14.49
CA GLY A 310 2.24 -2.30 -13.55
C GLY A 310 1.84 -2.90 -12.19
N VAL A 311 0.72 -3.62 -12.14
CA VAL A 311 0.19 -4.31 -10.95
C VAL A 311 -0.78 -5.38 -11.42
N SER A 312 -0.89 -6.50 -10.68
CA SER A 312 -1.93 -7.50 -10.91
C SER A 312 -3.26 -7.03 -10.32
N LEU A 313 -4.37 -7.45 -10.92
CA LEU A 313 -5.69 -7.34 -10.29
C LEU A 313 -6.09 -8.70 -9.74
N GLU A 314 -6.38 -8.77 -8.47
CA GLU A 314 -7.04 -9.93 -7.88
C GLU A 314 -8.55 -9.71 -7.93
N LEU A 315 -9.23 -10.41 -8.82
CA LEU A 315 -10.69 -10.41 -8.88
C LEU A 315 -11.21 -11.30 -7.77
N THR A 316 -11.98 -10.76 -6.85
CA THR A 316 -12.51 -11.51 -5.70
C THR A 316 -14.03 -11.56 -5.73
N HIS A 317 -14.59 -12.76 -5.54
CA HIS A 317 -16.03 -12.97 -5.34
C HIS A 317 -16.25 -13.60 -3.98
N ALA A 318 -16.88 -12.87 -3.06
CA ALA A 318 -17.19 -13.36 -1.71
C ALA A 318 -18.64 -13.82 -1.61
N TYR A 319 -18.86 -14.93 -0.91
CA TYR A 319 -20.20 -15.44 -0.57
C TYR A 319 -20.64 -14.89 0.79
N HIS A 320 -21.84 -14.31 0.86
CA HIS A 320 -22.42 -13.65 2.04
C HIS A 320 -23.53 -14.46 2.68
#